data_b9e2c1278d7472d7f06055e97e981e59
#
_entry.id   b9e2c1278d7472d7f06055e97e981e59
#
_cell.length_a   1.000
_cell.length_b   1.000
_cell.length_c   1.000
_cell.angle_alpha   90.00
_cell.angle_beta   90.00
_cell.angle_gamma   90.00
#
_symmetry.space_group_name_H-M   'P 1'
#
loop_
_entity.id
_entity.type
_entity.pdbx_description
1 polymer ?
#
loop_
_entity_poly.entity_id
_entity_poly.type
_entity_poly.pdbx_seq_one_letter_code
_entity_poly.pdbx_strand_id
1 'polypeptide(L)'
;MSSTDTLDVKYGLPREVKFCTRCVISNQRPNSAVEYQHTKASTKTTIKLDDEGVCDACKVAAQKKITIDWDQHEHELKALCDKHRRNDGHYDCLVPGSGGKDSFYQAHVLKYKYGMHPLTCTWAPHQYTDWGWKNHQAWIHAGFDNLLMTPNGRVHRLVTRLAVQNLFHPFQPFMLGQKFLAPKLAARFDIPLIFYGENEAEYGNPIADSGTAKRDFAYFATGDQSKVYFGGTSVKDLVEKYGLNLSDLEPYMPIDPAILAQKNIEVHYLGYYLKWHPQGCYYYAVEHGGFQASPERTPGTYSKYNSIDDKIDDLHYWTTHVKFGIGRATYDAAQEIRSGEITREEGVALVKRFDGEWPARFENDLMDYLSIREKEFPIASKQFAHPEMTKDYFLTLADEFRSPHIWNKDGGKWVLRHTVWLEADKLAHPRSDGHPAHTA
;
A
#
# COMPACT_ATOMS: atom_id res chain seq x y z
N MET A 1 24.17 25.77 14.74
CA MET A 1 22.98 25.34 14.00
C MET A 1 23.45 24.61 12.77
N SER A 2 23.08 23.33 12.59
CA SER A 2 23.53 22.56 11.42
C SER A 2 22.87 23.15 10.16
N SER A 3 23.54 23.08 9.01
CA SER A 3 23.05 23.61 7.72
C SER A 3 21.70 23.01 7.24
N THR A 4 21.15 22.08 7.99
CA THR A 4 19.87 21.39 7.72
C THR A 4 18.64 22.09 8.32
N ASP A 5 18.82 22.99 9.30
CA ASP A 5 17.71 23.67 10.00
C ASP A 5 16.90 24.64 9.13
N THR A 6 17.44 25.02 7.95
CA THR A 6 16.81 25.98 7.02
C THR A 6 16.12 25.31 5.83
N LEU A 7 16.25 23.98 5.67
CA LEU A 7 15.68 23.28 4.51
C LEU A 7 14.16 23.17 4.61
N ASP A 8 13.49 23.34 3.49
CA ASP A 8 12.03 23.13 3.38
C ASP A 8 11.65 21.67 3.59
N VAL A 9 10.53 21.44 4.26
CA VAL A 9 9.98 20.11 4.56
C VAL A 9 8.59 19.99 3.95
N LYS A 10 8.47 19.11 2.95
CA LYS A 10 7.19 18.85 2.31
C LYS A 10 6.36 17.81 3.08
N TYR A 11 5.05 17.80 2.84
CA TYR A 11 4.07 16.81 3.32
C TYR A 11 3.89 16.73 4.82
N GLY A 12 4.38 17.69 5.61
CA GLY A 12 4.33 17.61 7.08
C GLY A 12 5.21 16.53 7.69
N LEU A 13 6.22 16.06 6.96
CA LEU A 13 7.16 15.04 7.43
C LEU A 13 8.01 15.54 8.62
N PRO A 14 8.52 14.63 9.46
CA PRO A 14 9.51 14.99 10.48
C PRO A 14 10.76 15.62 9.85
N ARG A 15 11.19 16.77 10.37
CA ARG A 15 12.36 17.49 9.85
C ARG A 15 13.64 16.67 9.96
N GLU A 16 13.84 16.02 11.09
CA GLU A 16 14.99 15.14 11.33
C GLU A 16 14.68 13.73 10.82
N VAL A 17 15.52 13.23 9.92
CA VAL A 17 15.39 11.86 9.41
C VAL A 17 16.07 10.89 10.36
N LYS A 18 15.28 9.97 10.94
CA LYS A 18 15.76 8.93 11.85
C LYS A 18 15.35 7.55 11.34
N PHE A 19 16.18 6.55 11.61
CA PHE A 19 15.94 5.15 11.26
C PHE A 19 15.68 4.32 12.51
N CYS A 20 14.84 3.30 12.36
CA CYS A 20 14.58 2.34 13.43
C CYS A 20 15.85 1.57 13.79
N THR A 21 16.08 1.39 15.10
CA THR A 21 17.23 0.62 15.62
C THR A 21 17.06 -0.89 15.46
N ARG A 22 15.83 -1.39 15.29
CA ARG A 22 15.51 -2.81 15.16
C ARG A 22 15.34 -3.27 13.70
N CYS A 23 14.70 -2.46 12.85
CA CYS A 23 14.57 -2.74 11.42
C CYS A 23 15.23 -1.63 10.59
N VAL A 24 14.84 -1.46 9.33
CA VAL A 24 15.45 -0.49 8.40
C VAL A 24 14.55 0.71 8.06
N ILE A 25 13.34 0.77 8.64
CA ILE A 25 12.37 1.82 8.32
C ILE A 25 12.82 3.18 8.89
N SER A 26 12.53 4.27 8.18
CA SER A 26 12.73 5.62 8.71
C SER A 26 11.41 6.23 9.23
N ASN A 27 11.53 7.25 10.08
CA ASN A 27 10.40 8.04 10.57
C ASN A 27 9.71 8.86 9.45
N GLN A 28 10.23 8.82 8.23
CA GLN A 28 9.59 9.42 7.05
C GLN A 28 8.47 8.56 6.45
N ARG A 29 8.28 7.32 6.94
CA ARG A 29 7.22 6.43 6.47
C ARG A 29 5.85 7.00 6.82
N PRO A 30 5.00 7.32 5.82
CA PRO A 30 3.64 7.78 6.09
C PRO A 30 2.78 6.65 6.64
N ASN A 31 1.90 7.01 7.57
CA ASN A 31 0.80 6.14 8.01
C ASN A 31 -0.29 6.06 6.94
N SER A 32 -1.18 5.08 7.07
CA SER A 32 -2.37 4.97 6.24
C SER A 32 -3.21 6.24 6.36
N ALA A 33 -3.73 6.70 5.23
CA ALA A 33 -4.57 7.88 5.14
C ALA A 33 -5.97 7.53 4.65
N VAL A 34 -6.91 8.43 4.88
CA VAL A 34 -8.23 8.39 4.25
C VAL A 34 -8.05 8.85 2.80
N GLU A 35 -7.81 7.90 1.90
CA GLU A 35 -7.33 8.18 0.54
C GLU A 35 -8.30 9.03 -0.30
N TYR A 36 -9.61 8.89 -0.09
CA TYR A 36 -10.60 9.71 -0.81
C TYR A 36 -10.64 11.19 -0.35
N GLN A 37 -9.92 11.55 0.71
CA GLN A 37 -9.75 12.95 1.15
C GLN A 37 -8.37 13.52 0.76
N HIS A 38 -7.55 12.74 0.04
CA HIS A 38 -6.19 13.11 -0.28
C HIS A 38 -6.15 14.15 -1.40
N THR A 39 -5.58 15.30 -1.12
CA THR A 39 -5.36 16.41 -2.04
C THR A 39 -3.88 16.81 -2.08
N LYS A 40 -3.52 17.70 -3.00
CA LYS A 40 -2.14 18.25 -3.09
C LYS A 40 -1.68 18.94 -1.80
N ALA A 41 -2.61 19.49 -1.01
CA ALA A 41 -2.32 20.18 0.25
C ALA A 41 -2.28 19.26 1.48
N SER A 42 -2.60 17.97 1.31
CA SER A 42 -2.66 17.04 2.44
C SER A 42 -1.30 16.80 3.06
N THR A 43 -1.25 16.86 4.39
CA THR A 43 -0.08 16.46 5.19
C THR A 43 -0.18 15.00 5.60
N LYS A 44 0.95 14.39 5.96
CA LYS A 44 1.05 13.00 6.40
C LYS A 44 1.41 12.93 7.88
N THR A 45 0.72 12.08 8.62
CA THR A 45 1.29 11.53 9.84
C THR A 45 2.24 10.39 9.49
N THR A 46 3.24 10.15 10.31
CA THR A 46 4.28 9.16 10.03
C THR A 46 4.45 8.18 11.19
N ILE A 47 5.09 7.06 10.92
CA ILE A 47 5.46 6.07 11.93
C ILE A 47 6.29 6.76 13.02
N LYS A 48 6.02 6.41 14.28
CA LYS A 48 6.75 6.94 15.43
C LYS A 48 7.90 6.02 15.82
N LEU A 49 8.96 6.64 16.30
CA LEU A 49 10.06 5.96 17.00
C LEU A 49 9.98 6.37 18.47
N ASP A 50 10.22 5.43 19.38
CA ASP A 50 10.33 5.73 20.81
C ASP A 50 11.72 6.27 21.18
N ASP A 51 11.97 6.46 22.48
CA ASP A 51 13.23 7.00 22.99
C ASP A 51 14.42 6.07 22.73
N GLU A 52 14.19 4.77 22.52
CA GLU A 52 15.21 3.79 22.11
C GLU A 52 15.39 3.75 20.58
N GLY A 53 14.63 4.54 19.83
CA GLY A 53 14.63 4.55 18.37
C GLY A 53 13.89 3.36 17.73
N VAL A 54 13.03 2.65 18.48
CA VAL A 54 12.27 1.50 17.97
C VAL A 54 10.94 1.95 17.38
N CYS A 55 10.64 1.53 16.15
CA CYS A 55 9.39 1.91 15.47
C CYS A 55 8.18 1.13 15.97
N ASP A 56 6.99 1.73 15.81
CA ASP A 56 5.72 1.13 16.24
C ASP A 56 5.49 -0.27 15.64
N ALA A 57 5.85 -0.50 14.36
CA ALA A 57 5.75 -1.82 13.75
C ALA A 57 6.64 -2.88 14.42
N CYS A 58 7.85 -2.52 14.86
CA CYS A 58 8.72 -3.43 15.60
C CYS A 58 8.18 -3.74 17.00
N LYS A 59 7.50 -2.77 17.64
CA LYS A 59 6.81 -3.02 18.94
C LYS A 59 5.65 -3.99 18.76
N VAL A 60 4.83 -3.82 17.73
CA VAL A 60 3.76 -4.79 17.40
C VAL A 60 4.33 -6.17 17.13
N ALA A 61 5.41 -6.27 16.34
CA ALA A 61 6.05 -7.55 16.07
C ALA A 61 6.60 -8.25 17.34
N ALA A 62 7.11 -7.47 18.32
CA ALA A 62 7.51 -8.00 19.61
C ALA A 62 6.31 -8.50 20.43
N GLN A 63 5.21 -7.75 20.45
CA GLN A 63 3.95 -8.16 21.12
C GLN A 63 3.39 -9.45 20.52
N LYS A 64 3.41 -9.60 19.19
CA LYS A 64 2.98 -10.83 18.50
C LYS A 64 3.75 -12.07 18.92
N LYS A 65 5.00 -11.91 19.37
CA LYS A 65 5.86 -13.03 19.80
C LYS A 65 5.66 -13.39 21.28
N ILE A 66 5.31 -12.44 22.14
CA ILE A 66 5.44 -12.58 23.59
C ILE A 66 4.11 -12.41 24.34
N THR A 67 3.25 -11.46 23.93
CA THR A 67 2.11 -11.02 24.74
C THR A 67 0.74 -11.40 24.19
N ILE A 68 0.63 -11.64 22.87
CA ILE A 68 -0.66 -12.00 22.27
C ILE A 68 -0.94 -13.47 22.52
N ASP A 69 -2.08 -13.75 23.14
CA ASP A 69 -2.64 -15.10 23.29
C ASP A 69 -3.35 -15.50 21.98
N TRP A 70 -2.63 -16.19 21.10
CA TRP A 70 -3.13 -16.60 19.79
C TRP A 70 -4.23 -17.66 19.88
N ASP A 71 -4.26 -18.47 20.93
CA ASP A 71 -5.32 -19.46 21.12
C ASP A 71 -6.64 -18.75 21.48
N GLN A 72 -6.56 -17.72 22.33
CA GLN A 72 -7.71 -16.86 22.64
C GLN A 72 -8.21 -16.12 21.40
N HIS A 73 -7.30 -15.49 20.60
CA HIS A 73 -7.68 -14.79 19.38
C HIS A 73 -8.30 -15.73 18.33
N GLU A 74 -7.77 -16.95 18.19
CA GLU A 74 -8.38 -17.97 17.32
C GLU A 74 -9.74 -18.43 17.83
N HIS A 75 -9.94 -18.53 19.14
CA HIS A 75 -11.24 -18.83 19.74
C HIS A 75 -12.27 -17.72 19.40
N GLU A 76 -11.86 -16.46 19.50
CA GLU A 76 -12.70 -15.32 19.10
C GLU A 76 -13.06 -15.35 17.60
N LEU A 77 -12.11 -15.73 16.73
CA LEU A 77 -12.40 -15.93 15.31
C LEU A 77 -13.44 -17.03 15.08
N LYS A 78 -13.31 -18.17 15.76
CA LYS A 78 -14.30 -19.26 15.66
C LYS A 78 -15.69 -18.79 16.09
N ALA A 79 -15.78 -18.08 17.20
CA ALA A 79 -17.04 -17.53 17.68
C ALA A 79 -17.64 -16.51 16.69
N LEU A 80 -16.81 -15.65 16.08
CA LEU A 80 -17.23 -14.71 15.04
C LEU A 80 -17.74 -15.45 13.78
N CYS A 81 -17.02 -16.47 13.33
CA CYS A 81 -17.41 -17.29 12.18
C CYS A 81 -18.75 -18.00 12.48
N ASP A 82 -18.90 -18.62 13.67
CA ASP A 82 -20.12 -19.32 14.05
C ASP A 82 -21.34 -18.39 14.13
N LYS A 83 -21.14 -17.15 14.63
CA LYS A 83 -22.19 -16.10 14.66
C LYS A 83 -22.72 -15.76 13.27
N HIS A 84 -21.87 -15.75 12.25
CA HIS A 84 -22.20 -15.30 10.90
C HIS A 84 -22.39 -16.43 9.90
N ARG A 85 -22.08 -17.69 10.27
CA ARG A 85 -22.22 -18.84 9.39
C ARG A 85 -23.67 -19.02 8.94
N ARG A 86 -23.86 -19.16 7.65
CA ARG A 86 -25.18 -19.34 7.03
C ARG A 86 -25.38 -20.79 6.59
N ASN A 87 -26.59 -21.27 6.74
CA ASN A 87 -27.00 -22.62 6.32
C ASN A 87 -28.11 -22.57 5.23
N ASP A 88 -28.31 -21.41 4.62
CA ASP A 88 -29.32 -21.13 3.64
C ASP A 88 -28.78 -21.11 2.19
N GLY A 89 -27.52 -21.48 2.00
CA GLY A 89 -26.84 -21.49 0.71
C GLY A 89 -26.29 -20.15 0.24
N HIS A 90 -26.48 -19.07 1.01
CA HIS A 90 -25.90 -17.76 0.72
C HIS A 90 -24.48 -17.63 1.26
N TYR A 91 -23.71 -16.66 0.73
CA TYR A 91 -22.39 -16.31 1.26
C TYR A 91 -22.51 -15.71 2.66
N ASP A 92 -21.62 -16.09 3.55
CA ASP A 92 -21.58 -15.64 4.94
C ASP A 92 -20.45 -14.63 5.22
N CYS A 93 -19.43 -14.61 4.38
CA CYS A 93 -18.39 -13.59 4.44
C CYS A 93 -17.89 -13.20 3.05
N LEU A 94 -17.23 -12.05 2.97
CA LEU A 94 -16.63 -11.51 1.75
C LEU A 94 -15.16 -11.25 1.97
N VAL A 95 -14.34 -11.68 1.01
CA VAL A 95 -12.88 -11.54 1.04
C VAL A 95 -12.39 -10.78 -0.19
N PRO A 96 -11.95 -9.51 -0.05
CA PRO A 96 -11.33 -8.79 -1.14
C PRO A 96 -9.88 -9.26 -1.37
N GLY A 97 -9.48 -9.33 -2.63
CA GLY A 97 -8.13 -9.70 -2.99
C GLY A 97 -7.88 -9.71 -4.49
N SER A 98 -6.65 -9.99 -4.88
CA SER A 98 -6.20 -10.08 -6.28
C SER A 98 -5.81 -11.50 -6.72
N GLY A 99 -5.87 -12.47 -5.81
CA GLY A 99 -5.25 -13.79 -6.00
C GLY A 99 -3.78 -13.83 -5.58
N GLY A 100 -3.27 -12.75 -5.00
CA GLY A 100 -1.97 -12.73 -4.35
C GLY A 100 -1.91 -13.65 -3.12
N LYS A 101 -0.71 -13.93 -2.63
CA LYS A 101 -0.47 -14.87 -1.52
C LYS A 101 -1.33 -14.62 -0.27
N ASP A 102 -1.54 -13.35 0.07
CA ASP A 102 -2.25 -12.94 1.27
C ASP A 102 -3.75 -13.16 1.16
N SER A 103 -4.36 -12.73 0.05
CA SER A 103 -5.78 -12.96 -0.22
C SER A 103 -6.10 -14.44 -0.42
N PHE A 104 -5.18 -15.20 -1.02
CA PHE A 104 -5.31 -16.65 -1.13
C PHE A 104 -5.37 -17.30 0.25
N TYR A 105 -4.36 -17.06 1.09
CA TYR A 105 -4.31 -17.58 2.46
C TYR A 105 -5.60 -17.27 3.21
N GLN A 106 -6.01 -16.01 3.19
CA GLN A 106 -7.19 -15.53 3.88
C GLN A 106 -8.47 -16.26 3.47
N ALA A 107 -8.77 -16.30 2.17
CA ALA A 107 -9.98 -16.95 1.66
C ALA A 107 -9.95 -18.47 1.93
N HIS A 108 -8.78 -19.10 1.76
CA HIS A 108 -8.62 -20.54 1.91
C HIS A 108 -8.80 -21.01 3.35
N VAL A 109 -8.17 -20.34 4.32
CA VAL A 109 -8.35 -20.71 5.74
C VAL A 109 -9.79 -20.46 6.21
N LEU A 110 -10.44 -19.38 5.80
CA LEU A 110 -11.85 -19.12 6.13
C LEU A 110 -12.75 -20.23 5.62
N LYS A 111 -12.54 -20.68 4.39
CA LYS A 111 -13.35 -21.75 3.78
C LYS A 111 -13.04 -23.11 4.36
N TYR A 112 -11.80 -23.54 4.33
CA TYR A 112 -11.42 -24.93 4.56
C TYR A 112 -11.06 -25.25 6.03
N LYS A 113 -10.64 -24.25 6.80
CA LYS A 113 -10.36 -24.44 8.23
C LYS A 113 -11.53 -24.02 9.11
N TYR A 114 -12.18 -22.90 8.79
CA TYR A 114 -13.28 -22.36 9.61
C TYR A 114 -14.67 -22.65 9.03
N GLY A 115 -14.77 -23.31 7.88
CA GLY A 115 -16.02 -23.76 7.29
C GLY A 115 -16.98 -22.64 6.88
N MET A 116 -16.44 -21.47 6.52
CA MET A 116 -17.19 -20.35 5.98
C MET A 116 -17.47 -20.55 4.48
N HIS A 117 -18.47 -19.83 3.98
CA HIS A 117 -18.78 -19.76 2.54
C HIS A 117 -18.44 -18.37 1.98
N PRO A 118 -17.15 -18.09 1.70
CA PRO A 118 -16.73 -16.78 1.26
C PRO A 118 -17.08 -16.51 -0.20
N LEU A 119 -17.64 -15.33 -0.48
CA LEU A 119 -17.55 -14.69 -1.78
C LEU A 119 -16.22 -13.93 -1.83
N THR A 120 -15.45 -14.08 -2.90
CA THR A 120 -14.27 -13.27 -3.12
C THR A 120 -14.56 -12.12 -4.08
N CYS A 121 -13.85 -11.00 -3.98
CA CYS A 121 -13.97 -9.93 -4.94
C CYS A 121 -12.63 -9.28 -5.26
N THR A 122 -12.48 -8.87 -6.50
CA THR A 122 -11.25 -8.28 -7.02
C THR A 122 -11.56 -6.96 -7.70
N TRP A 123 -10.89 -5.88 -7.28
CA TRP A 123 -10.75 -4.70 -8.11
C TRP A 123 -9.59 -4.94 -9.06
N ALA A 124 -9.87 -4.90 -10.36
CA ALA A 124 -8.87 -5.24 -11.36
C ALA A 124 -7.64 -4.32 -11.29
N PRO A 125 -6.42 -4.85 -11.41
CA PRO A 125 -5.22 -4.06 -11.63
C PRO A 125 -5.36 -3.07 -12.79
N HIS A 126 -4.56 -1.99 -12.78
CA HIS A 126 -4.50 -1.05 -13.91
C HIS A 126 -4.13 -1.76 -15.21
N GLN A 127 -3.09 -2.56 -15.14
CA GLN A 127 -2.62 -3.42 -16.22
C GLN A 127 -2.08 -4.72 -15.62
N TYR A 128 -2.80 -5.81 -15.84
CA TYR A 128 -2.33 -7.12 -15.39
C TYR A 128 -0.95 -7.44 -15.94
N THR A 129 -0.10 -8.01 -15.07
CA THR A 129 1.03 -8.82 -15.52
C THR A 129 0.56 -10.23 -15.83
N ASP A 130 1.37 -11.00 -16.57
CA ASP A 130 1.06 -12.44 -16.83
C ASP A 130 0.92 -13.23 -15.53
N TRP A 131 1.76 -12.93 -14.53
CA TRP A 131 1.77 -13.61 -13.23
C TRP A 131 0.56 -13.21 -12.39
N GLY A 132 0.17 -11.92 -12.41
CA GLY A 132 -1.04 -11.46 -11.75
C GLY A 132 -2.28 -12.18 -12.27
N TRP A 133 -2.40 -12.30 -13.59
CA TRP A 133 -3.53 -12.99 -14.19
C TRP A 133 -3.51 -14.49 -13.88
N LYS A 134 -2.36 -15.18 -14.00
CA LYS A 134 -2.23 -16.60 -13.66
C LYS A 134 -2.60 -16.88 -12.19
N ASN A 135 -2.12 -16.07 -11.27
CA ASN A 135 -2.41 -16.24 -9.85
C ASN A 135 -3.87 -15.94 -9.52
N HIS A 136 -4.48 -14.96 -10.17
CA HIS A 136 -5.93 -14.70 -10.05
C HIS A 136 -6.75 -15.91 -10.52
N GLN A 137 -6.39 -16.53 -11.67
CA GLN A 137 -7.05 -17.73 -12.15
C GLN A 137 -6.83 -18.91 -11.20
N ALA A 138 -5.60 -19.12 -10.71
CA ALA A 138 -5.30 -20.18 -9.75
C ALA A 138 -6.16 -20.02 -8.47
N TRP A 139 -6.36 -18.80 -8.00
CA TRP A 139 -7.22 -18.52 -6.84
C TRP A 139 -8.67 -18.93 -7.07
N ILE A 140 -9.23 -18.57 -8.23
CA ILE A 140 -10.61 -18.96 -8.60
C ILE A 140 -10.71 -20.50 -8.66
N HIS A 141 -9.77 -21.14 -9.33
CA HIS A 141 -9.75 -22.60 -9.47
C HIS A 141 -9.47 -23.37 -8.17
N ALA A 142 -8.98 -22.71 -7.15
CA ALA A 142 -8.85 -23.28 -5.81
C ALA A 142 -10.21 -23.38 -5.05
N GLY A 143 -11.31 -23.07 -5.73
CA GLY A 143 -12.67 -23.32 -5.24
C GLY A 143 -13.38 -22.06 -4.73
N PHE A 144 -13.15 -20.90 -5.32
CA PHE A 144 -13.79 -19.64 -4.95
C PHE A 144 -14.61 -19.05 -6.07
N ASP A 145 -15.80 -18.60 -5.73
CA ASP A 145 -16.54 -17.64 -6.56
C ASP A 145 -15.89 -16.27 -6.43
N ASN A 146 -15.73 -15.55 -7.54
CA ASN A 146 -15.09 -14.25 -7.57
C ASN A 146 -15.87 -13.24 -8.41
N LEU A 147 -16.04 -12.05 -7.90
CA LEU A 147 -16.56 -10.90 -8.65
C LEU A 147 -15.38 -9.99 -9.03
N LEU A 148 -14.95 -10.08 -10.29
CA LEU A 148 -13.95 -9.20 -10.85
C LEU A 148 -14.61 -7.90 -11.32
N MET A 149 -14.35 -6.80 -10.63
CA MET A 149 -14.75 -5.45 -11.04
C MET A 149 -13.63 -4.81 -11.85
N THR A 150 -13.85 -4.69 -13.15
CA THR A 150 -12.99 -3.93 -14.05
C THR A 150 -13.57 -2.53 -14.22
N PRO A 151 -12.93 -1.47 -13.72
CA PRO A 151 -13.43 -0.11 -13.91
C PRO A 151 -13.36 0.30 -15.38
N ASN A 152 -14.13 1.35 -15.75
CA ASN A 152 -14.00 1.95 -17.07
C ASN A 152 -12.54 2.39 -17.29
N GLY A 153 -11.86 1.75 -18.25
CA GLY A 153 -10.42 1.95 -18.49
C GLY A 153 -10.04 3.40 -18.85
N ARG A 154 -10.94 4.17 -19.48
CA ARG A 154 -10.70 5.60 -19.75
C ARG A 154 -10.76 6.41 -18.46
N VAL A 155 -11.75 6.18 -17.62
CA VAL A 155 -11.88 6.85 -16.33
C VAL A 155 -10.69 6.50 -15.45
N HIS A 156 -10.34 5.22 -15.38
CA HIS A 156 -9.22 4.76 -14.53
C HIS A 156 -7.87 5.35 -14.96
N ARG A 157 -7.58 5.40 -16.28
CA ARG A 157 -6.39 6.08 -16.81
C ARG A 157 -6.36 7.56 -16.45
N LEU A 158 -7.47 8.28 -16.64
CA LEU A 158 -7.55 9.72 -16.36
C LEU A 158 -7.32 10.01 -14.86
N VAL A 159 -7.99 9.29 -13.96
CA VAL A 159 -7.80 9.52 -12.52
C VAL A 159 -6.42 9.10 -12.05
N THR A 160 -5.82 8.07 -12.67
CA THR A 160 -4.42 7.68 -12.41
C THR A 160 -3.45 8.75 -12.86
N ARG A 161 -3.65 9.33 -14.06
CA ARG A 161 -2.85 10.47 -14.53
C ARG A 161 -2.94 11.65 -13.58
N LEU A 162 -4.13 11.99 -13.11
CA LEU A 162 -4.33 13.05 -12.12
C LEU A 162 -3.65 12.73 -10.78
N ALA A 163 -3.72 11.48 -10.34
CA ALA A 163 -3.05 11.04 -9.12
C ALA A 163 -1.52 11.17 -9.21
N VAL A 164 -0.92 10.89 -10.37
CA VAL A 164 0.50 11.17 -10.63
C VAL A 164 0.78 12.67 -10.57
N GLN A 165 -0.02 13.47 -11.25
CA GLN A 165 0.24 14.90 -11.42
C GLN A 165 0.03 15.72 -10.14
N ASN A 166 -1.00 15.39 -9.37
CA ASN A 166 -1.36 16.12 -8.16
C ASN A 166 -0.73 15.54 -6.88
N LEU A 167 -0.56 14.22 -6.82
CA LEU A 167 -0.18 13.51 -5.61
C LEU A 167 1.15 12.75 -5.74
N PHE A 168 1.64 12.56 -6.95
CA PHE A 168 2.73 11.65 -7.29
C PHE A 168 2.50 10.26 -6.66
N HIS A 169 1.27 9.75 -6.89
CA HIS A 169 0.77 8.51 -6.29
C HIS A 169 -0.07 7.73 -7.30
N PRO A 170 0.56 7.05 -8.28
CA PRO A 170 -0.14 6.38 -9.39
C PRO A 170 -1.13 5.30 -8.94
N PHE A 171 -0.91 4.73 -7.76
CA PHE A 171 -1.71 3.63 -7.22
C PHE A 171 -2.96 4.08 -6.45
N GLN A 172 -3.13 5.40 -6.22
CA GLN A 172 -4.24 5.92 -5.40
C GLN A 172 -5.63 5.54 -5.93
N PRO A 173 -5.94 5.61 -7.24
CA PRO A 173 -7.27 5.22 -7.73
C PRO A 173 -7.58 3.72 -7.56
N PHE A 174 -6.55 2.87 -7.70
CA PHE A 174 -6.68 1.45 -7.40
C PHE A 174 -7.00 1.21 -5.92
N MET A 175 -6.31 1.89 -5.02
CA MET A 175 -6.57 1.80 -3.58
C MET A 175 -7.99 2.22 -3.21
N LEU A 176 -8.57 3.22 -3.88
CA LEU A 176 -9.97 3.63 -3.69
C LEU A 176 -10.91 2.50 -4.08
N GLY A 177 -10.74 1.96 -5.28
CA GLY A 177 -11.56 0.84 -5.76
C GLY A 177 -11.44 -0.39 -4.86
N GLN A 178 -10.23 -0.76 -4.48
CA GLN A 178 -9.97 -1.88 -3.57
C GLN A 178 -10.63 -1.72 -2.19
N LYS A 179 -10.61 -0.49 -1.64
CA LYS A 179 -11.22 -0.22 -0.33
C LYS A 179 -12.75 -0.17 -0.37
N PHE A 180 -13.34 0.27 -1.50
CA PHE A 180 -14.78 0.53 -1.57
C PHE A 180 -15.58 -0.62 -2.19
N LEU A 181 -14.96 -1.50 -2.95
CA LEU A 181 -15.65 -2.59 -3.62
C LEU A 181 -16.31 -3.56 -2.64
N ALA A 182 -15.54 -4.06 -1.67
CA ALA A 182 -16.03 -5.07 -0.73
C ALA A 182 -17.22 -4.57 0.11
N PRO A 183 -17.22 -3.38 0.73
CA PRO A 183 -18.37 -2.87 1.46
C PRO A 183 -19.64 -2.70 0.59
N LYS A 184 -19.48 -2.24 -0.67
CA LYS A 184 -20.60 -2.12 -1.61
C LYS A 184 -21.20 -3.48 -1.98
N LEU A 185 -20.34 -4.47 -2.25
CA LEU A 185 -20.80 -5.82 -2.58
C LEU A 185 -21.43 -6.50 -1.38
N ALA A 186 -20.85 -6.37 -0.18
CA ALA A 186 -21.43 -6.89 1.04
C ALA A 186 -22.85 -6.33 1.27
N ALA A 187 -23.05 -5.02 1.08
CA ALA A 187 -24.35 -4.40 1.16
C ALA A 187 -25.33 -4.88 0.08
N ARG A 188 -24.84 -5.15 -1.14
CA ARG A 188 -25.67 -5.62 -2.26
C ARG A 188 -26.08 -7.08 -2.14
N PHE A 189 -25.20 -7.93 -1.62
CA PHE A 189 -25.44 -9.37 -1.48
C PHE A 189 -25.88 -9.79 -0.07
N ASP A 190 -26.15 -8.82 0.81
CA ASP A 190 -26.54 -9.05 2.22
C ASP A 190 -25.55 -9.97 2.96
N ILE A 191 -24.24 -9.74 2.72
CA ILE A 191 -23.16 -10.44 3.38
C ILE A 191 -22.75 -9.66 4.63
N PRO A 192 -22.89 -10.24 5.84
CA PRO A 192 -22.74 -9.51 7.10
C PRO A 192 -21.28 -9.26 7.52
N LEU A 193 -20.32 -9.97 6.92
CA LEU A 193 -18.95 -10.01 7.40
C LEU A 193 -17.94 -9.84 6.26
N ILE A 194 -16.98 -8.92 6.44
CA ILE A 194 -15.87 -8.71 5.50
C ILE A 194 -14.56 -8.97 6.24
N PHE A 195 -13.67 -9.74 5.63
CA PHE A 195 -12.32 -9.91 6.15
C PHE A 195 -11.28 -9.27 5.23
N TYR A 196 -10.43 -8.41 5.79
CA TYR A 196 -9.16 -8.01 5.21
C TYR A 196 -8.01 -8.81 5.85
N GLY A 197 -6.86 -8.88 5.19
CA GLY A 197 -5.72 -9.67 5.62
C GLY A 197 -5.02 -9.09 6.84
N GLU A 198 -3.90 -8.41 6.61
CA GLU A 198 -3.07 -7.89 7.69
C GLU A 198 -3.75 -6.75 8.46
N ASN A 199 -3.51 -6.72 9.76
CA ASN A 199 -3.83 -5.56 10.57
C ASN A 199 -2.88 -4.40 10.25
N GLU A 200 -3.40 -3.19 10.13
CA GLU A 200 -2.60 -2.01 9.79
C GLU A 200 -1.52 -1.64 10.84
N ALA A 201 -1.66 -2.11 12.08
CA ALA A 201 -0.63 -1.99 13.11
C ALA A 201 0.68 -2.68 12.72
N GLU A 202 0.63 -3.73 11.92
CA GLU A 202 1.82 -4.44 11.44
C GLU A 202 2.71 -3.59 10.53
N TYR A 203 2.11 -2.57 9.92
CA TYR A 203 2.83 -1.59 9.10
C TYR A 203 3.26 -0.35 9.87
N GLY A 204 2.97 -0.26 11.18
CA GLY A 204 3.36 0.85 12.03
C GLY A 204 2.37 2.01 12.07
N ASN A 205 1.12 1.77 11.71
CA ASN A 205 0.05 2.69 12.07
C ASN A 205 -0.15 2.67 13.59
N PRO A 206 -0.63 3.78 14.20
CA PRO A 206 -0.82 3.85 15.63
C PRO A 206 -1.68 2.68 16.15
N ILE A 207 -1.24 2.02 17.23
CA ILE A 207 -1.96 0.88 17.81
C ILE A 207 -3.36 1.29 18.28
N ALA A 208 -3.51 2.54 18.75
CA ALA A 208 -4.81 3.10 19.14
C ALA A 208 -5.84 3.08 17.99
N ASP A 209 -5.37 3.24 16.74
CA ASP A 209 -6.23 3.30 15.56
C ASP A 209 -6.39 1.93 14.88
N SER A 210 -5.52 0.98 15.15
CA SER A 210 -5.43 -0.29 14.44
C SER A 210 -5.25 -1.53 15.32
N GLY A 211 -5.14 -1.37 16.64
CA GLY A 211 -5.02 -2.45 17.63
C GLY A 211 -6.34 -3.19 17.93
N THR A 212 -7.34 -3.06 17.07
CA THR A 212 -8.66 -3.70 17.20
C THR A 212 -8.90 -4.69 16.06
N ALA A 213 -9.80 -5.64 16.28
CA ALA A 213 -10.22 -6.58 15.26
C ALA A 213 -10.96 -5.88 14.09
N LYS A 214 -11.72 -4.83 14.40
CA LYS A 214 -12.57 -4.11 13.44
C LYS A 214 -11.83 -2.97 12.76
N ARG A 215 -12.08 -2.83 11.46
CA ARG A 215 -11.58 -1.70 10.68
C ARG A 215 -12.48 -0.48 10.85
N ASP A 216 -11.88 0.69 11.05
CA ASP A 216 -12.60 1.95 11.12
C ASP A 216 -13.29 2.29 9.79
N PHE A 217 -14.57 2.61 9.84
CA PHE A 217 -15.37 2.96 8.66
C PHE A 217 -14.89 4.24 7.97
N ALA A 218 -14.23 5.15 8.68
CA ALA A 218 -13.68 6.36 8.10
C ALA A 218 -12.74 6.11 6.91
N TYR A 219 -12.09 4.95 6.85
CA TYR A 219 -11.19 4.59 5.74
C TYR A 219 -11.90 4.20 4.45
N PHE A 220 -13.19 3.87 4.48
CA PHE A 220 -13.89 3.34 3.29
C PHE A 220 -15.36 3.77 3.17
N ALA A 221 -15.89 4.57 4.10
CA ALA A 221 -17.28 5.03 4.08
C ALA A 221 -17.38 6.50 4.45
N THR A 222 -18.28 7.24 3.81
CA THR A 222 -18.64 8.63 4.18
C THR A 222 -20.01 8.98 3.67
N GLY A 223 -20.80 9.73 4.47
CA GLY A 223 -22.03 10.37 4.01
C GLY A 223 -21.78 11.74 3.35
N ASP A 224 -20.57 12.31 3.43
CA ASP A 224 -20.23 13.62 2.91
C ASP A 224 -19.42 13.51 1.60
N GLN A 225 -20.14 13.50 0.49
CA GLN A 225 -19.54 13.41 -0.85
C GLN A 225 -18.72 14.65 -1.25
N SER A 226 -18.89 15.79 -0.58
CA SER A 226 -18.12 17.01 -0.87
C SER A 226 -16.64 16.88 -0.50
N LYS A 227 -16.30 15.91 0.35
CA LYS A 227 -14.92 15.59 0.78
C LYS A 227 -14.27 14.50 -0.05
N VAL A 228 -14.88 14.08 -1.16
CA VAL A 228 -14.36 13.01 -2.00
C VAL A 228 -13.53 13.57 -3.15
N TYR A 229 -12.29 13.08 -3.26
CA TYR A 229 -11.33 13.45 -4.29
C TYR A 229 -10.75 12.20 -4.95
N PHE A 230 -10.58 12.24 -6.27
CA PHE A 230 -9.93 11.19 -7.04
C PHE A 230 -8.71 11.77 -7.76
N GLY A 231 -7.55 11.18 -7.54
CA GLY A 231 -6.30 11.75 -8.04
C GLY A 231 -6.06 13.19 -7.55
N GLY A 232 -6.47 13.51 -6.31
CA GLY A 232 -6.36 14.85 -5.75
C GLY A 232 -7.31 15.89 -6.37
N THR A 233 -8.26 15.46 -7.21
CA THR A 233 -9.22 16.32 -7.93
C THR A 233 -10.63 16.09 -7.38
N SER A 234 -11.38 17.17 -7.13
CA SER A 234 -12.75 17.07 -6.63
C SER A 234 -13.70 16.43 -7.65
N VAL A 235 -14.76 15.78 -7.18
CA VAL A 235 -15.83 15.22 -8.06
C VAL A 235 -16.38 16.32 -8.98
N LYS A 236 -16.59 17.54 -8.46
CA LYS A 236 -17.05 18.68 -9.25
C LYS A 236 -16.11 19.00 -10.42
N ASP A 237 -14.82 19.14 -10.15
CA ASP A 237 -13.84 19.44 -11.21
C ASP A 237 -13.71 18.31 -12.22
N LEU A 238 -13.82 17.04 -11.80
CA LEU A 238 -13.80 15.90 -12.71
C LEU A 238 -14.95 15.95 -13.72
N VAL A 239 -16.13 16.37 -13.28
CA VAL A 239 -17.30 16.55 -14.17
C VAL A 239 -17.14 17.81 -15.03
N GLU A 240 -16.88 18.96 -14.44
CA GLU A 240 -16.91 20.25 -15.15
C GLU A 240 -15.71 20.46 -16.08
N LYS A 241 -14.51 20.03 -15.67
CA LYS A 241 -13.26 20.32 -16.40
C LYS A 241 -12.76 19.13 -17.23
N TYR A 242 -12.98 17.91 -16.73
CA TYR A 242 -12.45 16.71 -17.39
C TYR A 242 -13.50 15.92 -18.17
N GLY A 243 -14.78 16.32 -18.11
CA GLY A 243 -15.85 15.77 -18.92
C GLY A 243 -16.31 14.37 -18.50
N LEU A 244 -16.14 14.00 -17.21
CA LEU A 244 -16.67 12.76 -16.67
C LEU A 244 -18.14 12.95 -16.22
N ASN A 245 -18.90 11.85 -16.19
CA ASN A 245 -20.24 11.82 -15.60
C ASN A 245 -20.18 11.28 -14.17
N LEU A 246 -21.18 11.57 -13.36
CA LEU A 246 -21.29 11.00 -12.01
C LEU A 246 -21.34 9.47 -12.03
N SER A 247 -21.97 8.89 -13.06
CA SER A 247 -22.00 7.43 -13.25
C SER A 247 -20.60 6.81 -13.50
N ASP A 248 -19.67 7.57 -14.10
CA ASP A 248 -18.30 7.13 -14.30
C ASP A 248 -17.52 7.07 -12.98
N LEU A 249 -17.91 7.89 -12.03
CA LEU A 249 -17.26 8.03 -10.72
C LEU A 249 -17.88 7.12 -9.65
N GLU A 250 -19.09 6.60 -9.85
CA GLU A 250 -19.80 5.76 -8.88
C GLU A 250 -18.95 4.59 -8.37
N PRO A 251 -18.20 3.84 -9.21
CA PRO A 251 -17.37 2.73 -8.72
C PRO A 251 -16.34 3.15 -7.66
N TYR A 252 -15.87 4.39 -7.73
CA TYR A 252 -14.86 4.95 -6.81
C TYR A 252 -15.45 5.70 -5.62
N MET A 253 -16.79 5.86 -5.56
CA MET A 253 -17.43 6.53 -4.43
C MET A 253 -17.45 5.63 -3.20
N PRO A 254 -17.12 6.16 -2.00
CA PRO A 254 -17.31 5.42 -0.76
C PRO A 254 -18.79 5.17 -0.48
N ILE A 255 -19.08 4.09 0.23
CA ILE A 255 -20.46 3.77 0.67
C ILE A 255 -20.87 4.70 1.82
N ASP A 256 -22.19 4.96 1.94
CA ASP A 256 -22.75 5.64 3.10
C ASP A 256 -22.63 4.72 4.35
N PRO A 257 -22.03 5.17 5.46
CA PRO A 257 -21.93 4.38 6.68
C PRO A 257 -23.29 3.99 7.27
N ALA A 258 -24.36 4.75 7.00
CA ALA A 258 -25.71 4.41 7.42
C ALA A 258 -26.21 3.09 6.80
N ILE A 259 -25.81 2.79 5.55
CA ILE A 259 -26.16 1.52 4.88
C ILE A 259 -25.47 0.35 5.58
N LEU A 260 -24.20 0.50 5.95
CA LEU A 260 -23.44 -0.54 6.66
C LEU A 260 -24.04 -0.82 8.03
N ALA A 261 -24.38 0.24 8.75
CA ALA A 261 -25.05 0.13 10.07
C ALA A 261 -26.43 -0.55 9.97
N GLN A 262 -27.27 -0.13 9.01
CA GLN A 262 -28.60 -0.71 8.79
C GLN A 262 -28.52 -2.22 8.48
N LYS A 263 -27.51 -2.64 7.72
CA LYS A 263 -27.32 -4.03 7.32
C LYS A 263 -26.45 -4.83 8.31
N ASN A 264 -26.00 -4.22 9.40
CA ASN A 264 -25.11 -4.83 10.40
C ASN A 264 -23.85 -5.46 9.79
N ILE A 265 -23.22 -4.78 8.81
CA ILE A 265 -22.02 -5.27 8.15
C ILE A 265 -20.81 -4.94 9.03
N GLU A 266 -20.05 -5.97 9.37
CA GLU A 266 -18.81 -5.85 10.14
C GLU A 266 -17.59 -6.05 9.23
N VAL A 267 -16.53 -5.24 9.44
CA VAL A 267 -15.29 -5.34 8.69
C VAL A 267 -14.15 -5.64 9.65
N HIS A 268 -13.47 -6.75 9.46
CA HIS A 268 -12.46 -7.27 10.35
C HIS A 268 -11.12 -7.49 9.66
N TYR A 269 -10.05 -7.52 10.46
CA TYR A 269 -8.72 -7.96 10.03
C TYR A 269 -8.48 -9.40 10.45
N LEU A 270 -8.21 -10.29 9.50
CA LEU A 270 -7.90 -11.68 9.82
C LEU A 270 -6.58 -11.79 10.60
N GLY A 271 -5.60 -10.93 10.31
CA GLY A 271 -4.33 -10.86 11.01
C GLY A 271 -4.41 -10.38 12.47
N TYR A 272 -5.58 -9.91 12.94
CA TYR A 272 -5.84 -9.74 14.37
C TYR A 272 -6.05 -11.08 15.08
N TYR A 273 -6.74 -12.00 14.42
CA TYR A 273 -7.13 -13.30 14.98
C TYR A 273 -6.10 -14.39 14.79
N LEU A 274 -5.35 -14.34 13.68
CA LEU A 274 -4.35 -15.33 13.31
C LEU A 274 -2.98 -14.66 13.21
N LYS A 275 -1.96 -15.35 13.68
CA LYS A 275 -0.58 -14.88 13.60
C LYS A 275 -0.17 -14.73 12.14
N TRP A 276 -0.29 -13.51 11.61
CA TRP A 276 0.03 -13.22 10.24
C TRP A 276 1.52 -13.28 9.98
N HIS A 277 1.94 -14.05 8.95
CA HIS A 277 3.33 -14.20 8.55
C HIS A 277 3.44 -14.18 7.02
N PRO A 278 3.94 -13.08 6.42
CA PRO A 278 3.87 -12.88 4.97
C PRO A 278 4.53 -13.96 4.12
N GLN A 279 5.70 -14.46 4.54
CA GLN A 279 6.38 -15.56 3.86
C GLN A 279 5.63 -16.89 4.07
N GLY A 280 5.06 -17.09 5.25
CA GLY A 280 4.18 -18.24 5.52
C GLY A 280 2.94 -18.23 4.61
N CYS A 281 2.33 -17.05 4.39
CA CYS A 281 1.23 -16.91 3.43
C CYS A 281 1.65 -17.28 2.01
N TYR A 282 2.88 -16.93 1.62
CA TYR A 282 3.44 -17.31 0.31
C TYR A 282 3.57 -18.82 0.17
N TYR A 283 4.22 -19.50 1.10
CA TYR A 283 4.36 -20.97 1.05
C TYR A 283 3.02 -21.67 1.08
N TYR A 284 2.09 -21.18 1.92
CA TYR A 284 0.74 -21.70 1.97
C TYR A 284 0.00 -21.57 0.62
N ALA A 285 0.11 -20.42 -0.03
CA ALA A 285 -0.53 -20.18 -1.32
C ALA A 285 0.07 -21.03 -2.43
N VAL A 286 1.38 -21.31 -2.40
CA VAL A 286 2.05 -22.23 -3.33
C VAL A 286 1.53 -23.64 -3.13
N GLU A 287 1.48 -24.12 -1.89
CA GLU A 287 1.10 -25.50 -1.55
C GLU A 287 -0.37 -25.81 -1.86
N HIS A 288 -1.27 -24.88 -1.48
CA HIS A 288 -2.72 -25.11 -1.53
C HIS A 288 -3.42 -24.52 -2.74
N GLY A 289 -2.80 -23.59 -3.45
CA GLY A 289 -3.44 -22.83 -4.53
C GLY A 289 -2.67 -22.75 -5.84
N GLY A 290 -1.47 -23.32 -5.88
CA GLY A 290 -0.63 -23.24 -7.08
C GLY A 290 -0.17 -21.82 -7.40
N PHE A 291 -0.07 -20.94 -6.38
CA PHE A 291 0.49 -19.61 -6.55
C PHE A 291 1.90 -19.67 -7.13
N GLN A 292 2.18 -18.84 -8.11
CA GLN A 292 3.46 -18.81 -8.79
C GLN A 292 4.16 -17.45 -8.57
N ALA A 293 5.40 -17.51 -8.11
CA ALA A 293 6.27 -16.33 -8.11
C ALA A 293 6.66 -15.95 -9.54
N SER A 294 6.96 -14.68 -9.77
CA SER A 294 7.55 -14.21 -11.04
C SER A 294 8.94 -14.86 -11.25
N PRO A 295 9.35 -15.17 -12.47
CA PRO A 295 10.70 -15.66 -12.76
C PRO A 295 11.77 -14.62 -12.42
N GLU A 296 11.41 -13.34 -12.50
CA GLU A 296 12.27 -12.21 -12.20
C GLU A 296 11.79 -11.48 -10.95
N ARG A 297 12.72 -10.85 -10.24
CA ARG A 297 12.38 -9.98 -9.11
C ARG A 297 11.61 -8.73 -9.57
N THR A 298 10.81 -8.17 -8.70
CA THR A 298 10.19 -6.87 -8.93
C THR A 298 11.25 -5.76 -8.85
N PRO A 299 11.27 -4.76 -9.77
CA PRO A 299 12.17 -3.60 -9.65
C PRO A 299 12.03 -2.90 -8.30
N GLY A 300 13.16 -2.49 -7.75
CA GLY A 300 13.21 -1.84 -6.44
C GLY A 300 13.19 -2.78 -5.24
N THR A 301 13.14 -4.11 -5.44
CA THR A 301 13.23 -5.11 -4.39
C THR A 301 13.92 -6.40 -4.85
N TYR A 302 14.20 -7.26 -3.90
CA TYR A 302 14.75 -8.62 -4.13
C TYR A 302 13.64 -9.69 -4.22
N SER A 303 12.39 -9.33 -3.89
CA SER A 303 11.25 -10.26 -3.90
C SER A 303 10.80 -10.62 -5.32
N LYS A 304 10.32 -11.86 -5.48
CA LYS A 304 9.72 -12.39 -6.71
C LYS A 304 8.22 -12.67 -6.60
N TYR A 305 7.63 -12.46 -5.42
CA TYR A 305 6.23 -12.78 -5.14
C TYR A 305 5.44 -11.61 -4.55
N ASN A 306 6.09 -10.48 -4.30
CA ASN A 306 5.44 -9.25 -3.86
C ASN A 306 5.26 -8.30 -5.04
N SER A 307 4.08 -7.66 -5.14
CA SER A 307 3.78 -6.66 -6.17
C SER A 307 4.04 -7.17 -7.60
N ILE A 308 3.45 -8.30 -7.93
CA ILE A 308 3.64 -8.96 -9.23
C ILE A 308 2.37 -8.99 -10.09
N ASP A 309 1.28 -8.41 -9.64
CA ASP A 309 -0.03 -8.46 -10.31
C ASP A 309 -0.35 -7.25 -11.17
N ASP A 310 0.20 -6.08 -10.88
CA ASP A 310 -0.05 -4.84 -11.63
C ASP A 310 1.27 -4.20 -12.10
N LYS A 311 1.36 -3.83 -13.39
CA LYS A 311 2.54 -3.15 -13.93
C LYS A 311 2.79 -1.79 -13.27
N ILE A 312 1.73 -1.09 -12.85
CA ILE A 312 1.80 0.22 -12.20
C ILE A 312 2.47 0.16 -10.81
N ASP A 313 2.48 -1.01 -10.18
CA ASP A 313 3.07 -1.21 -8.86
C ASP A 313 4.58 -0.95 -8.86
N ASP A 314 5.26 -1.31 -9.94
CA ASP A 314 6.68 -0.98 -10.11
C ASP A 314 6.93 0.54 -10.02
N LEU A 315 6.03 1.35 -10.60
CA LEU A 315 6.13 2.81 -10.57
C LEU A 315 5.71 3.38 -9.22
N HIS A 316 4.72 2.78 -8.56
CA HIS A 316 4.21 3.24 -7.27
C HIS A 316 5.31 3.30 -6.21
N TYR A 317 6.09 2.25 -6.06
CA TYR A 317 7.17 2.24 -5.06
C TYR A 317 8.33 3.17 -5.42
N TRP A 318 8.60 3.39 -6.70
CA TRP A 318 9.56 4.39 -7.11
C TRP A 318 9.08 5.81 -6.75
N THR A 319 7.80 6.13 -6.98
CA THR A 319 7.23 7.43 -6.56
C THR A 319 7.23 7.62 -5.04
N THR A 320 7.04 6.55 -4.29
CA THR A 320 7.16 6.54 -2.82
C THR A 320 8.59 6.85 -2.38
N HIS A 321 9.59 6.26 -3.03
CA HIS A 321 11.00 6.56 -2.80
C HIS A 321 11.33 8.03 -3.08
N VAL A 322 10.83 8.59 -4.18
CA VAL A 322 11.02 10.02 -4.49
C VAL A 322 10.45 10.94 -3.40
N LYS A 323 9.25 10.64 -2.89
CA LYS A 323 8.58 11.49 -1.90
C LYS A 323 9.13 11.37 -0.49
N PHE A 324 9.46 10.15 -0.07
CA PHE A 324 9.72 9.82 1.34
C PHE A 324 11.12 9.23 1.60
N GLY A 325 11.92 9.03 0.57
CA GLY A 325 13.24 8.38 0.69
C GLY A 325 13.15 6.89 1.06
N ILE A 326 11.99 6.26 0.87
CA ILE A 326 11.70 4.88 1.24
C ILE A 326 11.18 4.13 0.02
N GLY A 327 11.93 3.16 -0.47
CA GLY A 327 11.54 2.32 -1.61
C GLY A 327 11.00 0.96 -1.19
N ARG A 328 10.74 0.10 -2.16
CA ARG A 328 10.14 -1.22 -1.94
C ARG A 328 11.00 -2.12 -1.07
N ALA A 329 12.32 -2.17 -1.32
CA ALA A 329 13.21 -3.01 -0.52
C ALA A 329 13.22 -2.62 0.96
N THR A 330 13.06 -1.34 1.30
CA THR A 330 12.90 -0.91 2.70
C THR A 330 11.65 -1.51 3.34
N TYR A 331 10.50 -1.54 2.63
CA TYR A 331 9.28 -2.16 3.17
C TYR A 331 9.43 -3.67 3.34
N ASP A 332 9.93 -4.37 2.32
CA ASP A 332 10.11 -5.82 2.36
C ASP A 332 11.12 -6.22 3.44
N ALA A 333 12.31 -5.61 3.47
CA ALA A 333 13.33 -5.92 4.46
C ALA A 333 12.88 -5.59 5.89
N ALA A 334 12.18 -4.47 6.10
CA ALA A 334 11.66 -4.14 7.43
C ALA A 334 10.65 -5.20 7.91
N GLN A 335 9.82 -5.74 7.02
CA GLN A 335 8.85 -6.78 7.35
C GLN A 335 9.54 -8.12 7.64
N GLU A 336 10.51 -8.52 6.81
CA GLU A 336 11.26 -9.79 6.99
C GLU A 336 12.14 -9.78 8.24
N ILE A 337 12.76 -8.64 8.59
CA ILE A 337 13.47 -8.48 9.86
C ILE A 337 12.51 -8.67 11.05
N ARG A 338 11.32 -8.05 11.00
CA ARG A 338 10.31 -8.20 12.06
C ARG A 338 9.80 -9.64 12.17
N SER A 339 9.67 -10.33 11.06
CA SER A 339 9.26 -11.74 11.00
C SER A 339 10.38 -12.70 11.42
N GLY A 340 11.64 -12.27 11.38
CA GLY A 340 12.81 -13.06 11.77
C GLY A 340 13.44 -13.85 10.62
N GLU A 341 13.12 -13.49 9.38
CA GLU A 341 13.62 -14.16 8.17
C GLU A 341 15.05 -13.70 7.80
N ILE A 342 15.36 -12.43 8.05
CA ILE A 342 16.68 -11.84 7.80
C ILE A 342 17.14 -11.02 9.02
N THR A 343 18.44 -10.81 9.14
CA THR A 343 19.02 -9.90 10.11
C THR A 343 18.88 -8.43 9.66
N ARG A 344 19.12 -7.49 10.59
CA ARG A 344 19.12 -6.07 10.25
C ARG A 344 20.24 -5.71 9.27
N GLU A 345 21.40 -6.30 9.41
CA GLU A 345 22.58 -6.09 8.55
C GLU A 345 22.31 -6.55 7.12
N GLU A 346 21.70 -7.71 6.95
CA GLU A 346 21.23 -8.21 5.64
C GLU A 346 20.21 -7.25 5.04
N GLY A 347 19.22 -6.79 5.84
CA GLY A 347 18.22 -5.82 5.40
C GLY A 347 18.84 -4.49 4.96
N VAL A 348 19.84 -3.96 5.69
CA VAL A 348 20.57 -2.75 5.29
C VAL A 348 21.27 -2.94 3.94
N ALA A 349 21.90 -4.09 3.71
CA ALA A 349 22.57 -4.40 2.45
C ALA A 349 21.57 -4.50 1.28
N LEU A 350 20.40 -5.11 1.51
CA LEU A 350 19.34 -5.24 0.50
C LEU A 350 18.75 -3.87 0.15
N VAL A 351 18.46 -3.03 1.14
CA VAL A 351 17.96 -1.65 0.91
C VAL A 351 18.96 -0.84 0.11
N LYS A 352 20.25 -0.86 0.48
CA LYS A 352 21.32 -0.17 -0.25
C LYS A 352 21.41 -0.60 -1.71
N ARG A 353 21.13 -1.87 -1.99
CA ARG A 353 21.27 -2.45 -3.32
C ARG A 353 20.07 -2.15 -4.23
N PHE A 354 18.86 -2.14 -3.70
CA PHE A 354 17.64 -2.19 -4.51
C PHE A 354 16.75 -0.95 -4.42
N ASP A 355 16.73 -0.20 -3.30
CA ASP A 355 15.88 0.98 -3.18
C ASP A 355 16.23 2.05 -4.21
N GLY A 356 15.18 2.63 -4.81
CA GLY A 356 15.32 3.69 -5.79
C GLY A 356 15.65 3.22 -7.21
N GLU A 357 15.70 1.91 -7.46
CA GLU A 357 15.85 1.37 -8.80
C GLU A 357 14.72 1.85 -9.71
N TRP A 358 15.06 2.33 -10.91
CA TRP A 358 14.07 2.77 -11.89
C TRP A 358 13.27 1.56 -12.44
N PRO A 359 11.94 1.64 -12.54
CA PRO A 359 11.10 0.55 -13.04
C PRO A 359 11.15 0.43 -14.58
N ALA A 360 12.28 0.00 -15.10
CA ALA A 360 12.51 -0.08 -16.55
C ALA A 360 11.69 -1.17 -17.25
N ARG A 361 11.28 -2.22 -16.50
CA ARG A 361 10.62 -3.41 -17.06
C ARG A 361 9.38 -3.08 -17.90
N PHE A 362 8.55 -2.15 -17.42
CA PHE A 362 7.29 -1.76 -18.05
C PHE A 362 7.25 -0.27 -18.44
N GLU A 363 8.40 0.38 -18.57
CA GLU A 363 8.49 1.83 -18.78
C GLU A 363 7.58 2.33 -19.92
N ASN A 364 7.62 1.69 -21.08
CA ASN A 364 6.82 2.11 -22.24
C ASN A 364 5.31 1.93 -21.96
N ASP A 365 4.90 0.81 -21.40
CA ASP A 365 3.51 0.55 -21.04
C ASP A 365 2.99 1.58 -20.03
N LEU A 366 3.82 1.92 -19.05
CA LEU A 366 3.48 2.88 -18.00
C LEU A 366 3.36 4.30 -18.54
N MET A 367 4.28 4.75 -19.39
CA MET A 367 4.22 6.08 -20.02
C MET A 367 3.03 6.19 -20.97
N ASP A 368 2.75 5.14 -21.75
CA ASP A 368 1.57 5.10 -22.62
C ASP A 368 0.27 5.12 -21.81
N TYR A 369 0.18 4.32 -20.76
CA TYR A 369 -0.99 4.29 -19.87
C TYR A 369 -1.28 5.66 -19.23
N LEU A 370 -0.25 6.40 -18.85
CA LEU A 370 -0.37 7.73 -18.24
C LEU A 370 -0.60 8.86 -19.26
N SER A 371 -0.50 8.59 -20.55
CA SER A 371 -0.75 9.58 -21.61
C SER A 371 -2.24 9.79 -21.82
N ILE A 372 -2.68 11.06 -21.84
CA ILE A 372 -4.08 11.48 -22.02
C ILE A 372 -4.18 12.25 -23.35
N ARG A 373 -4.13 11.51 -24.45
CA ARG A 373 -4.11 12.08 -25.80
C ARG A 373 -5.48 12.58 -26.24
N GLU A 374 -5.53 13.64 -27.04
CA GLU A 374 -6.79 14.28 -27.48
C GLU A 374 -7.72 13.32 -28.23
N LYS A 375 -7.18 12.42 -29.05
CA LYS A 375 -7.97 11.41 -29.77
C LYS A 375 -8.80 10.52 -28.83
N GLU A 376 -8.27 10.20 -27.68
CA GLU A 376 -8.91 9.31 -26.70
C GLU A 376 -9.69 10.11 -25.64
N PHE A 377 -9.20 11.31 -25.30
CA PHE A 377 -9.71 12.18 -24.26
C PHE A 377 -9.92 13.62 -24.76
N PRO A 378 -10.90 13.88 -25.64
CA PRO A 378 -11.03 15.15 -26.36
C PRO A 378 -11.29 16.36 -25.44
N ILE A 379 -11.82 16.15 -24.24
CA ILE A 379 -12.05 17.20 -23.25
C ILE A 379 -10.88 17.25 -22.26
N ALA A 380 -10.55 16.13 -21.63
CA ALA A 380 -9.58 16.08 -20.53
C ALA A 380 -8.15 16.42 -20.98
N SER A 381 -7.74 16.05 -22.20
CA SER A 381 -6.39 16.33 -22.71
C SER A 381 -6.05 17.83 -22.70
N LYS A 382 -7.05 18.69 -22.92
CA LYS A 382 -6.88 20.16 -22.94
C LYS A 382 -6.57 20.76 -21.56
N GLN A 383 -6.75 19.98 -20.50
CA GLN A 383 -6.45 20.41 -19.13
C GLN A 383 -4.98 20.17 -18.77
N PHE A 384 -4.24 19.41 -19.56
CA PHE A 384 -2.85 19.07 -19.29
C PHE A 384 -1.89 19.86 -20.18
N ALA A 385 -0.88 20.49 -19.57
CA ALA A 385 0.20 21.14 -20.31
C ALA A 385 0.97 20.14 -21.22
N HIS A 386 1.10 18.90 -20.72
CA HIS A 386 1.72 17.78 -21.42
C HIS A 386 0.74 16.60 -21.46
N PRO A 387 -0.16 16.52 -22.47
CA PRO A 387 -1.09 15.41 -22.60
C PRO A 387 -0.39 14.05 -22.67
N GLU A 388 0.68 13.95 -23.46
CA GLU A 388 1.52 12.75 -23.46
C GLU A 388 2.47 12.72 -22.26
N MET A 389 2.60 11.54 -21.64
CA MET A 389 3.56 11.29 -20.59
C MET A 389 4.83 10.72 -21.20
N THR A 390 5.89 11.50 -21.25
CA THR A 390 7.23 11.02 -21.58
C THR A 390 8.02 10.75 -20.31
N LYS A 391 9.05 9.93 -20.39
CA LYS A 391 9.98 9.70 -19.26
C LYS A 391 10.58 11.00 -18.74
N ASP A 392 11.04 11.88 -19.66
CA ASP A 392 11.67 13.14 -19.29
C ASP A 392 10.70 14.07 -18.55
N TYR A 393 9.45 14.15 -19.02
CA TYR A 393 8.41 14.91 -18.33
C TYR A 393 8.09 14.30 -16.97
N PHE A 394 7.97 12.97 -16.89
CA PHE A 394 7.73 12.28 -15.63
C PHE A 394 8.86 12.54 -14.61
N LEU A 395 10.12 12.52 -15.04
CA LEU A 395 11.28 12.83 -14.19
C LEU A 395 11.31 14.31 -13.76
N THR A 396 10.92 15.24 -14.65
CA THR A 396 10.75 16.66 -14.31
C THR A 396 9.66 16.82 -13.23
N LEU A 397 8.53 16.14 -13.38
CA LEU A 397 7.46 16.13 -12.39
C LEU A 397 7.95 15.54 -11.06
N ALA A 398 8.74 14.46 -11.09
CA ALA A 398 9.31 13.87 -9.89
C ALA A 398 10.16 14.87 -9.07
N ASP A 399 10.88 15.76 -9.73
CA ASP A 399 11.69 16.79 -9.07
C ASP A 399 10.83 17.75 -8.21
N GLU A 400 9.59 18.02 -8.63
CA GLU A 400 8.66 18.84 -7.85
C GLU A 400 8.22 18.17 -6.54
N PHE A 401 8.24 16.84 -6.50
CA PHE A 401 7.78 16.06 -5.33
C PHE A 401 8.91 15.69 -4.35
N ARG A 402 10.17 15.89 -4.71
CA ARG A 402 11.28 15.70 -3.76
C ARG A 402 11.26 16.74 -2.66
N SER A 403 11.43 16.28 -1.43
CA SER A 403 11.53 17.18 -0.28
C SER A 403 13.00 17.53 -0.01
N PRO A 404 13.35 18.85 0.10
CA PRO A 404 14.74 19.29 0.26
C PRO A 404 15.45 18.73 1.49
N HIS A 405 14.74 18.43 2.58
CA HIS A 405 15.35 17.83 3.76
C HIS A 405 15.73 16.35 3.58
N ILE A 406 15.12 15.65 2.59
CA ILE A 406 15.45 14.25 2.27
C ILE A 406 16.50 14.19 1.15
N TRP A 407 16.41 15.08 0.17
CA TRP A 407 17.17 15.00 -1.07
C TRP A 407 18.20 16.12 -1.22
N ASN A 408 19.31 15.80 -1.88
CA ASN A 408 20.33 16.74 -2.32
C ASN A 408 20.73 16.45 -3.77
N LYS A 409 21.22 17.47 -4.48
CA LYS A 409 21.89 17.28 -5.78
C LYS A 409 23.39 17.20 -5.56
N ASP A 410 24.00 16.12 -6.01
CA ASP A 410 25.44 15.91 -6.04
C ASP A 410 25.85 15.53 -7.46
N GLY A 411 26.76 16.32 -8.06
CA GLY A 411 27.17 16.14 -9.45
C GLY A 411 25.98 16.12 -10.45
N GLY A 412 24.89 16.86 -10.16
CA GLY A 412 23.68 16.89 -10.98
C GLY A 412 22.71 15.72 -10.74
N LYS A 413 23.06 14.75 -9.93
CA LYS A 413 22.23 13.60 -9.57
C LYS A 413 21.55 13.81 -8.22
N TRP A 414 20.32 13.31 -8.08
CA TRP A 414 19.64 13.29 -6.80
C TRP A 414 20.19 12.17 -5.91
N VAL A 415 20.57 12.54 -4.69
CA VAL A 415 21.06 11.62 -3.66
C VAL A 415 20.31 11.86 -2.35
N LEU A 416 20.08 10.78 -1.58
CA LEU A 416 19.50 10.90 -0.24
C LEU A 416 20.52 11.54 0.72
N ARG A 417 20.08 12.50 1.54
CA ARG A 417 20.91 13.12 2.60
C ARG A 417 21.20 12.15 3.74
N HIS A 418 20.22 11.29 4.04
CA HIS A 418 20.28 10.31 5.11
C HIS A 418 19.90 8.94 4.58
N THR A 419 20.66 7.93 4.93
CA THR A 419 20.39 6.54 4.53
C THR A 419 20.67 5.60 5.67
N VAL A 420 19.94 4.49 5.74
CA VAL A 420 20.11 3.50 6.82
C VAL A 420 21.53 2.89 6.83
N TRP A 421 22.17 2.76 5.68
CA TRP A 421 23.54 2.21 5.60
C TRP A 421 24.61 3.20 6.10
N LEU A 422 24.44 4.51 5.88
CA LEU A 422 25.36 5.51 6.44
C LEU A 422 25.21 5.62 7.97
N GLU A 423 24.00 5.46 8.50
CA GLU A 423 23.79 5.40 9.96
C GLU A 423 24.35 4.11 10.55
N ALA A 424 24.22 2.98 9.89
CA ALA A 424 24.81 1.71 10.31
C ALA A 424 26.35 1.79 10.35
N ASP A 425 26.98 2.39 9.34
CA ASP A 425 28.42 2.60 9.29
C ASP A 425 28.93 3.50 10.43
N LYS A 426 28.19 4.55 10.80
CA LYS A 426 28.52 5.40 11.95
C LYS A 426 28.44 4.64 13.29
N LEU A 427 27.45 3.77 13.44
CA LEU A 427 27.29 2.94 14.64
C LEU A 427 28.39 1.88 14.75
N ALA A 428 28.79 1.28 13.61
CA ALA A 428 29.86 0.28 13.56
C ALA A 428 31.27 0.89 13.79
N HIS A 429 31.45 2.16 13.37
CA HIS A 429 32.71 2.88 13.49
C HIS A 429 32.45 4.27 14.11
N PRO A 430 32.15 4.34 15.42
CA PRO A 430 31.99 5.63 16.08
C PRO A 430 33.32 6.40 15.95
N ARG A 431 33.27 7.56 15.26
CA ARG A 431 34.42 8.46 15.21
C ARG A 431 34.78 8.80 16.65
N SER A 432 36.00 8.50 17.05
CA SER A 432 36.59 9.01 18.29
C SER A 432 36.72 10.52 18.12
N ASP A 433 35.73 11.28 18.51
CA ASP A 433 35.83 12.73 18.59
C ASP A 433 36.87 13.06 19.69
N GLY A 434 38.04 13.52 19.27
CA GLY A 434 38.98 14.14 20.13
C GLY A 434 40.34 13.44 20.32
N HIS A 435 41.21 13.48 19.29
CA HIS A 435 42.61 13.76 19.58
C HIS A 435 43.15 14.64 18.45
N PRO A 436 43.74 15.80 18.76
CA PRO A 436 44.47 16.59 17.77
C PRO A 436 45.67 15.79 17.29
N ALA A 437 45.84 15.74 15.96
CA ALA A 437 47.04 15.18 15.37
C ALA A 437 48.27 15.90 15.93
N HIS A 438 49.11 15.18 16.69
CA HIS A 438 50.46 15.62 16.96
C HIS A 438 51.23 15.52 15.66
N THR A 439 51.52 16.69 15.09
CA THR A 439 52.58 16.87 14.08
C THR A 439 53.90 16.43 14.67
N ALA A 440 54.56 15.51 14.02
CA ALA A 440 55.99 15.31 14.03
C ALA A 440 56.43 14.97 12.61
#